data_6b4bf21689f47c3bf79b120b0bf204e1
#
_entry.id   6b4bf21689f47c3bf79b120b0bf204e1
#
_cell.length_a   1.000
_cell.length_b   1.000
_cell.length_c   1.000
_cell.angle_alpha   90.00
_cell.angle_beta   90.00
_cell.angle_gamma   90.00
#
_symmetry.space_group_name_H-M   'P 1'
#
loop_
_entity.id
_entity.type
_entity.pdbx_description
1 polymer ?
#
loop_
_entity_poly.entity_id
_entity_poly.type
_entity_poly.pdbx_seq_one_letter_code
_entity_poly.pdbx_strand_id
1 'polypeptide(L)'
;MAAEQLNATVVDMRWVKPMDEEKLLDVAQRYELLVTLEENAVAGGAGAGVNEFLAAQGKSTPVLNLGLPDQFVEHGTHQEQLSWTGLDSNGIVQRIMQAMASRQTPILSALDIRNPIELPR
;
A
#
# COMPACT_ATOMS: atom_id res chain seq x y z
N MET A 1 1.38 15.99 9.32
CA MET A 1 0.89 14.60 9.32
C MET A 1 1.66 13.78 8.30
N ALA A 2 1.37 12.49 8.15
CA ALA A 2 2.14 11.60 7.28
C ALA A 2 2.20 12.10 5.81
N ALA A 3 1.10 12.53 5.26
CA ALA A 3 1.06 13.02 3.87
C ALA A 3 1.92 14.27 3.65
N GLU A 4 1.99 15.16 4.64
CA GLU A 4 2.83 16.36 4.56
C GLU A 4 4.31 15.99 4.59
N GLN A 5 4.70 15.06 5.45
CA GLN A 5 6.08 14.60 5.54
C GLN A 5 6.56 13.93 4.25
N LEU A 6 5.66 13.26 3.54
CA LEU A 6 5.97 12.54 2.32
C LEU A 6 5.70 13.35 1.06
N ASN A 7 5.14 14.55 1.18
CA ASN A 7 4.64 15.34 0.06
C ASN A 7 3.69 14.51 -0.82
N ALA A 8 2.81 13.76 -0.20
CA ALA A 8 1.90 12.86 -0.87
C ALA A 8 0.56 13.51 -1.17
N THR A 9 -0.05 13.10 -2.27
CA THR A 9 -1.42 13.48 -2.60
C THR A 9 -2.38 12.57 -1.86
N VAL A 10 -3.40 13.16 -1.24
CA VAL A 10 -4.43 12.41 -0.51
C VAL A 10 -5.73 12.44 -1.29
N VAL A 11 -6.34 11.28 -1.43
CA VAL A 11 -7.64 11.13 -2.08
C VAL A 11 -8.58 10.45 -1.09
N ASP A 12 -9.71 11.09 -0.82
CA ASP A 12 -10.77 10.49 -0.01
C ASP A 12 -11.66 9.66 -0.92
N MET A 13 -11.67 8.34 -0.72
CA MET A 13 -12.47 7.44 -1.54
C MET A 13 -13.97 7.57 -1.32
N ARG A 14 -14.40 8.00 -0.16
CA ARG A 14 -15.82 8.13 0.26
C ARG A 14 -16.65 6.87 0.15
N TRP A 15 -16.59 6.20 -1.00
CA TRP A 15 -17.42 5.02 -1.30
C TRP A 15 -16.53 3.86 -1.74
N VAL A 16 -16.73 2.72 -1.14
CA VAL A 16 -16.07 1.48 -1.56
C VAL A 16 -16.86 0.86 -2.72
N LYS A 17 -18.16 0.97 -2.68
CA LYS A 17 -19.08 0.54 -3.75
C LYS A 17 -20.20 1.55 -3.92
N PRO A 18 -20.37 2.14 -5.11
CA PRO A 18 -19.46 2.01 -6.26
C PRO A 18 -18.15 2.77 -6.02
N MET A 19 -17.04 2.20 -6.46
CA MET A 19 -15.74 2.83 -6.40
C MET A 19 -15.61 3.88 -7.50
N ASP A 20 -14.89 4.97 -7.25
CA ASP A 20 -14.58 5.96 -8.28
C ASP A 20 -13.47 5.42 -9.18
N GLU A 21 -13.86 4.64 -10.16
CA GLU A 21 -12.95 3.96 -11.08
C GLU A 21 -12.14 4.93 -11.94
N GLU A 22 -12.77 6.01 -12.38
CA GLU A 22 -12.11 7.03 -13.19
C GLU A 22 -10.97 7.71 -12.42
N LYS A 23 -11.25 8.10 -11.19
CA LYS A 23 -10.24 8.71 -10.32
C LYS A 23 -9.10 7.74 -10.01
N LEU A 24 -9.44 6.49 -9.78
CA LEU A 24 -8.45 5.46 -9.49
C LEU A 24 -7.51 5.22 -10.69
N LEU A 25 -8.05 5.18 -11.89
CA LEU A 25 -7.23 5.06 -13.11
C LEU A 25 -6.35 6.29 -13.32
N ASP A 26 -6.87 7.49 -13.04
CA ASP A 26 -6.10 8.72 -13.16
C ASP A 26 -4.88 8.70 -12.21
N VAL A 27 -5.08 8.38 -10.95
CA VAL A 27 -3.96 8.35 -9.99
C VAL A 27 -2.99 7.20 -10.29
N ALA A 28 -3.48 6.06 -10.75
CA ALA A 28 -2.62 4.94 -11.13
C ALA A 28 -1.66 5.27 -12.29
N GLN A 29 -2.05 6.18 -13.16
CA GLN A 29 -1.18 6.63 -14.26
C GLN A 29 -0.17 7.69 -13.81
N ARG A 30 -0.51 8.48 -12.82
CA ARG A 30 0.30 9.64 -12.42
C ARG A 30 1.30 9.38 -11.30
N TYR A 31 1.10 8.33 -10.53
CA TYR A 31 1.93 8.07 -9.36
C TYR A 31 2.62 6.72 -9.45
N GLU A 32 3.81 6.65 -8.87
CA GLU A 32 4.64 5.44 -8.88
C GLU A 32 4.19 4.41 -7.84
N LEU A 33 3.52 4.85 -6.81
CA LEU A 33 3.01 4.00 -5.73
C LEU A 33 1.67 4.55 -5.26
N LEU A 34 0.70 3.68 -5.18
CA LEU A 34 -0.57 3.97 -4.51
C LEU A 34 -0.55 3.36 -3.13
N VAL A 35 -1.13 4.06 -2.17
CA VAL A 35 -1.25 3.57 -0.80
C VAL A 35 -2.71 3.64 -0.41
N THR A 36 -3.28 2.51 -0.03
CA THR A 36 -4.62 2.50 0.56
C THR A 36 -4.49 2.46 2.07
N LEU A 37 -5.32 3.21 2.75
CA LEU A 37 -5.32 3.31 4.21
C LEU A 37 -6.75 3.14 4.71
N GLU A 38 -6.95 2.16 5.57
CA GLU A 38 -8.27 1.88 6.14
C GLU A 38 -8.15 1.41 7.59
N GLU A 39 -9.07 1.82 8.42
CA GLU A 39 -9.20 1.30 9.80
C GLU A 39 -10.07 0.05 9.79
N ASN A 40 -9.75 -0.89 8.93
CA ASN A 40 -10.46 -2.13 8.74
C ASN A 40 -9.45 -3.21 8.37
N ALA A 41 -9.84 -4.47 8.44
CA ALA A 41 -8.95 -5.55 8.01
C ALA A 41 -8.58 -5.38 6.53
N VAL A 42 -7.31 -5.55 6.22
CA VAL A 42 -6.81 -5.44 4.84
C VAL A 42 -7.46 -6.51 3.97
N ALA A 43 -7.57 -7.74 4.50
CA ALA A 43 -8.18 -8.84 3.78
C ALA A 43 -9.67 -8.56 3.52
N GLY A 44 -10.06 -8.47 2.27
CA GLY A 44 -11.45 -8.19 1.87
C GLY A 44 -11.89 -6.74 2.07
N GLY A 45 -10.99 -5.84 2.43
CA GLY A 45 -11.28 -4.42 2.63
C GLY A 45 -11.28 -3.60 1.35
N ALA A 46 -11.35 -2.28 1.50
CA ALA A 46 -11.36 -1.34 0.39
C ALA A 46 -10.09 -1.43 -0.46
N GLY A 47 -8.93 -1.61 0.18
CA GLY A 47 -7.65 -1.78 -0.51
C GLY A 47 -7.62 -3.02 -1.38
N ALA A 48 -8.22 -4.12 -0.93
CA ALA A 48 -8.35 -5.33 -1.75
C ALA A 48 -9.18 -5.06 -3.00
N GLY A 49 -10.25 -4.29 -2.88
CA GLY A 49 -11.07 -3.87 -4.02
C GLY A 49 -10.29 -3.03 -5.03
N VAL A 50 -9.43 -2.13 -4.56
CA VAL A 50 -8.53 -1.34 -5.42
C VAL A 50 -7.59 -2.27 -6.18
N ASN A 51 -6.98 -3.24 -5.51
CA ASN A 51 -6.07 -4.19 -6.14
C ASN A 51 -6.77 -4.99 -7.23
N GLU A 52 -7.95 -5.51 -6.95
CA GLU A 52 -8.74 -6.28 -7.91
C GLU A 52 -9.11 -5.45 -9.13
N PHE A 53 -9.54 -4.22 -8.93
CA PHE A 53 -9.91 -3.34 -10.03
C PHE A 53 -8.70 -3.04 -10.93
N LEU A 54 -7.58 -2.63 -10.34
CA LEU A 54 -6.36 -2.31 -11.11
C LEU A 54 -5.85 -3.53 -11.88
N ALA A 55 -5.87 -4.71 -11.27
CA ALA A 55 -5.48 -5.95 -11.92
C ALA A 55 -6.41 -6.26 -13.12
N ALA A 56 -7.72 -6.10 -12.93
CA ALA A 56 -8.69 -6.30 -14.00
C ALA A 56 -8.50 -5.32 -15.17
N GLN A 57 -8.00 -4.11 -14.88
CA GLN A 57 -7.69 -3.11 -15.90
C GLN A 57 -6.29 -3.28 -16.52
N GLY A 58 -5.56 -4.31 -16.12
CA GLY A 58 -4.20 -4.54 -16.60
C GLY A 58 -3.19 -3.49 -16.13
N LYS A 59 -3.45 -2.82 -15.02
CA LYS A 59 -2.54 -1.81 -14.47
C LYS A 59 -1.51 -2.45 -13.55
N SER A 60 -0.25 -2.09 -13.74
CA SER A 60 0.87 -2.62 -12.96
C SER A 60 1.37 -1.68 -11.88
N THR A 61 0.69 -0.56 -11.64
CA THR A 61 1.06 0.38 -10.58
C THR A 61 1.01 -0.34 -9.23
N PRO A 62 2.11 -0.36 -8.47
CA PRO A 62 2.14 -1.02 -7.19
C PRO A 62 1.20 -0.36 -6.19
N VAL A 63 0.60 -1.18 -5.35
CA VAL A 63 -0.29 -0.71 -4.30
C VAL A 63 0.19 -1.25 -2.95
N LEU A 64 0.39 -0.37 -2.00
CA LEU A 64 0.65 -0.73 -0.60
C LEU A 64 -0.67 -0.60 0.17
N ASN A 65 -1.14 -1.72 0.71
CA ASN A 65 -2.37 -1.71 1.50
C ASN A 65 -2.02 -1.63 2.98
N LEU A 66 -2.46 -0.57 3.63
CA LEU A 66 -2.33 -0.35 5.06
C LEU A 66 -3.70 -0.45 5.73
N GLY A 67 -3.79 -1.31 6.71
CA GLY A 67 -5.03 -1.53 7.45
C GLY A 67 -4.76 -2.40 8.67
N LEU A 68 -5.82 -2.79 9.33
CA LEU A 68 -5.72 -3.67 10.49
C LEU A 68 -5.32 -5.07 10.07
N PRO A 69 -4.51 -5.77 10.90
CA PRO A 69 -4.23 -7.17 10.65
C PRO A 69 -5.51 -8.00 10.86
N ASP A 70 -5.59 -9.14 10.19
CA ASP A 70 -6.70 -10.07 10.36
C ASP A 70 -6.50 -10.90 11.65
N GLN A 71 -6.53 -10.23 12.77
CA GLN A 71 -6.38 -10.81 14.10
C GLN A 71 -6.98 -9.86 15.14
N PHE A 72 -7.22 -10.37 16.33
CA PHE A 72 -7.71 -9.54 17.42
C PHE A 72 -6.68 -8.50 17.82
N VAL A 73 -7.14 -7.26 17.93
CA VAL A 73 -6.35 -6.16 18.50
C VAL A 73 -6.79 -5.99 19.95
N GLU A 74 -5.83 -5.95 20.86
CA GLU A 74 -6.13 -5.81 22.28
C GLU A 74 -6.84 -4.50 22.60
N HIS A 75 -7.55 -4.49 23.72
CA HIS A 75 -8.23 -3.29 24.17
C HIS A 75 -7.23 -2.19 24.51
N GLY A 76 -7.57 -0.99 24.12
CA GLY A 76 -6.77 0.21 24.38
C GLY A 76 -7.50 1.43 23.85
N THR A 77 -6.90 2.59 24.01
CA THR A 77 -7.40 3.80 23.38
C THR A 77 -7.24 3.69 21.87
N HIS A 78 -8.03 4.44 21.11
CA HIS A 78 -7.92 4.47 19.65
C HIS A 78 -6.48 4.77 19.19
N GLN A 79 -5.83 5.71 19.86
CA GLN A 79 -4.46 6.10 19.53
C GLN A 79 -3.45 4.98 19.81
N GLU A 80 -3.59 4.27 20.91
CA GLU A 80 -2.74 3.11 21.21
C GLU A 80 -2.94 2.00 20.18
N GLN A 81 -4.18 1.72 19.81
CA GLN A 81 -4.48 0.72 18.79
C GLN A 81 -3.90 1.09 17.43
N LEU A 82 -3.98 2.37 17.04
CA LEU A 82 -3.34 2.84 15.81
C LEU A 82 -1.82 2.66 15.86
N SER A 83 -1.21 2.96 17.00
CA SER A 83 0.24 2.79 17.15
C SER A 83 0.65 1.32 17.08
N TRP A 84 -0.07 0.43 17.77
CA TRP A 84 0.21 -1.00 17.76
C TRP A 84 0.05 -1.65 16.38
N THR A 85 -0.87 -1.13 15.58
CA THR A 85 -1.11 -1.64 14.22
C THR A 85 -0.28 -0.94 13.16
N GLY A 86 0.50 0.08 13.53
CA GLY A 86 1.32 0.85 12.60
C GLY A 86 0.51 1.80 11.73
N LEU A 87 -0.70 2.18 12.17
CA LEU A 87 -1.57 3.11 11.45
C LEU A 87 -1.50 4.54 12.00
N ASP A 88 -0.59 4.81 12.92
CA ASP A 88 -0.28 6.17 13.31
C ASP A 88 0.60 6.84 12.24
N SER A 89 0.79 8.14 12.32
CA SER A 89 1.55 8.90 11.30
C SER A 89 2.96 8.35 11.10
N ASN A 90 3.66 7.98 12.17
CA ASN A 90 5.01 7.46 12.07
C ASN A 90 5.05 6.09 11.41
N GLY A 91 4.16 5.19 11.79
CA GLY A 91 4.06 3.86 11.20
C GLY A 91 3.74 3.92 9.72
N ILE A 92 2.82 4.78 9.32
CA ILE A 92 2.46 4.99 7.91
C ILE A 92 3.67 5.48 7.12
N VAL A 93 4.36 6.52 7.60
CA VAL A 93 5.54 7.08 6.94
C VAL A 93 6.60 6.00 6.76
N GLN A 94 6.92 5.26 7.82
CA GLN A 94 7.94 4.21 7.76
C GLN A 94 7.60 3.13 6.74
N ARG A 95 6.38 2.66 6.71
CA ARG A 95 5.95 1.61 5.78
C ARG A 95 5.98 2.07 4.33
N ILE A 96 5.61 3.31 4.07
CA ILE A 96 5.68 3.90 2.73
C ILE A 96 7.14 4.05 2.30
N MET A 97 8.00 4.57 3.18
CA MET A 97 9.41 4.71 2.87
C MET A 97 10.08 3.36 2.59
N GLN A 98 9.75 2.33 3.36
CA GLN A 98 10.25 0.97 3.12
C GLN A 98 9.78 0.43 1.77
N ALA A 99 8.52 0.64 1.42
CA ALA A 99 7.97 0.21 0.14
C ALA A 99 8.65 0.93 -1.03
N MET A 100 8.91 2.22 -0.88
CA MET A 100 9.62 2.99 -1.90
C MET A 100 11.08 2.54 -2.05
N ALA A 101 11.76 2.28 -0.95
CA ALA A 101 13.16 1.83 -0.97
C ALA A 101 13.29 0.44 -1.60
N SER A 102 12.41 -0.50 -1.26
CA SER A 102 12.48 -1.85 -1.83
C SER A 102 12.15 -1.89 -3.31
N ARG A 103 11.50 -0.88 -3.85
CA ARG A 103 11.25 -0.79 -5.29
C ARG A 103 12.45 -0.38 -6.11
N GLN A 104 13.47 0.17 -5.48
CA GLN A 104 14.69 0.58 -6.17
C GLN A 104 15.62 -0.59 -6.45
N THR A 105 15.47 -1.69 -5.73
CA THR A 105 16.37 -2.82 -5.85
C THR A 105 15.73 -4.15 -6.28
N PRO A 106 14.41 -4.24 -6.48
CA PRO A 106 13.80 -5.56 -6.70
C PRO A 106 14.26 -6.26 -7.97
N ILE A 107 14.62 -5.51 -8.99
CA ILE A 107 15.12 -6.07 -10.24
C ILE A 107 16.47 -6.75 -10.04
N LEU A 108 17.35 -6.10 -9.31
CA LEU A 108 18.65 -6.67 -9.00
C LEU A 108 18.51 -7.94 -8.14
N SER A 109 17.64 -7.91 -7.16
CA SER A 109 17.38 -9.08 -6.33
C SER A 109 16.82 -10.24 -7.15
N ALA A 110 15.93 -9.97 -8.08
CA ALA A 110 15.40 -10.99 -8.98
C ALA A 110 16.47 -11.54 -9.91
N LEU A 111 17.37 -10.72 -10.38
CA LEU A 111 18.49 -11.16 -11.21
C LEU A 111 19.47 -11.98 -10.38
N ASP A 112 19.74 -11.58 -9.17
CA ASP A 112 20.63 -12.33 -8.28
C ASP A 112 20.09 -13.72 -7.99
N ILE A 113 18.82 -13.85 -7.81
CA ILE A 113 18.20 -15.16 -7.61
C ILE A 113 18.34 -16.03 -8.83
N ARG A 114 18.25 -15.48 -10.01
CA ARG A 114 18.44 -16.24 -11.24
C ARG A 114 19.89 -16.53 -11.52
N ASN A 115 20.72 -15.58 -11.25
CA ASN A 115 22.10 -15.65 -11.64
C ASN A 115 22.93 -16.66 -10.91
N PRO A 116 22.71 -16.97 -9.65
CA PRO A 116 23.47 -18.03 -9.05
C PRO A 116 23.36 -19.33 -9.80
N ILE A 117 22.35 -19.42 -10.62
CA ILE A 117 22.13 -20.58 -11.39
C ILE A 117 22.68 -20.40 -12.78
N GLU A 118 22.54 -19.23 -13.32
CA GLU A 118 22.94 -18.95 -14.65
C GLU A 118 24.31 -18.56 -14.80
N LEU A 119 24.72 -17.79 -13.86
CA LEU A 119 25.96 -17.21 -13.97
C LEU A 119 26.93 -18.03 -13.50
N PRO A 120 26.62 -18.88 -12.81
CA PRO A 120 27.64 -19.58 -12.38
C PRO A 120 28.30 -19.95 -13.38
N ARG A 121 28.27 -19.34 -13.76
CA ARG A 121 28.70 -19.60 -14.59
C ARG A 121 29.69 -19.29 -14.84
#